data_b59aed604874b9b93ed28a9fadc96ba2
#
_entry.id   b59aed604874b9b93ed28a9fadc96ba2
#
_cell.length_a   1.000
_cell.length_b   1.000
_cell.length_c   1.000
_cell.angle_alpha   90.00
_cell.angle_beta   90.00
_cell.angle_gamma   90.00
#
_symmetry.space_group_name_H-M   'P 1'
#
loop_
_entity.id
_entity.type
_entity.pdbx_description
1 polymer ?
#
loop_
_entity_poly.entity_id
_entity_poly.type
_entity_poly.pdbx_seq_one_letter_code
_entity_poly.pdbx_strand_id
1 'polypeptide(L)'
;MRSLTTSALTAAALILTALPAVAGNWYGLISAGLVHSDNNYKEAVGAVNTANNQNPVNDADNSNVTAKLAVGCRVNDHFAVEAAAWWFGKSEQDHAGIQAGQPVNSHAEFKGYGLAVDAVGILPVTDALSVFGKAGVALIRIDGKNNASEPQYSFSKSKTRLAPKLGAGAEWLMTERLSLRLEYEHFFNAGKESRDGQTFIMPDVDYDTVTVGLKMNF
;
A
#
# COMPACT_ATOMS: atom_id res chain seq x y z
N MET A 1 -16.67 -6.35 -19.21
CA MET A 1 -16.45 -5.56 -17.99
C MET A 1 -17.68 -5.71 -17.10
N ARG A 2 -17.74 -6.71 -16.26
CA ARG A 2 -18.90 -6.96 -15.35
C ARG A 2 -18.43 -7.65 -14.07
N SER A 3 -18.82 -7.08 -12.92
CA SER A 3 -19.11 -7.76 -11.64
C SER A 3 -17.99 -8.17 -10.68
N LEU A 4 -16.79 -7.64 -10.74
CA LEU A 4 -15.80 -7.91 -9.67
C LEU A 4 -15.87 -6.94 -8.47
N THR A 5 -16.49 -5.77 -8.64
CA THR A 5 -16.56 -4.73 -7.60
C THR A 5 -17.60 -5.01 -6.52
N THR A 6 -18.71 -5.67 -6.87
CA THR A 6 -19.79 -6.00 -5.91
C THR A 6 -19.41 -7.15 -4.97
N SER A 7 -18.61 -8.11 -5.44
CA SER A 7 -18.23 -9.28 -4.63
C SER A 7 -17.22 -8.94 -3.53
N ALA A 8 -16.34 -7.96 -3.75
CA ALA A 8 -15.35 -7.55 -2.76
C ALA A 8 -15.97 -6.78 -1.59
N LEU A 9 -16.94 -5.91 -1.87
CA LEU A 9 -17.68 -5.16 -0.85
C LEU A 9 -18.56 -6.07 0.01
N THR A 10 -19.18 -7.08 -0.59
CA THR A 10 -20.02 -8.05 0.14
C THR A 10 -19.16 -8.96 1.04
N ALA A 11 -17.98 -9.36 0.61
CA ALA A 11 -17.05 -10.16 1.41
C ALA A 11 -16.50 -9.38 2.62
N ALA A 12 -16.18 -8.10 2.44
CA ALA A 12 -15.72 -7.23 3.53
C ALA A 12 -16.80 -7.01 4.60
N ALA A 13 -18.06 -6.84 4.20
CA ALA A 13 -19.19 -6.70 5.12
C ALA A 13 -19.47 -7.99 5.92
N LEU A 14 -19.29 -9.16 5.30
CA LEU A 14 -19.49 -10.47 5.96
C LEU A 14 -18.38 -10.79 6.98
N ILE A 15 -17.14 -10.35 6.76
CA ILE A 15 -16.03 -10.57 7.72
C ILE A 15 -16.24 -9.74 8.98
N LEU A 16 -16.78 -8.53 8.88
CA LEU A 16 -17.08 -7.67 10.03
C LEU A 16 -18.21 -8.25 10.94
N THR A 17 -19.11 -9.05 10.38
CA THR A 17 -20.21 -9.66 11.15
C THR A 17 -19.87 -11.02 11.77
N ALA A 18 -18.78 -11.67 11.35
CA ALA A 18 -18.40 -13.01 11.76
C ALA A 18 -17.36 -13.05 12.90
N LEU A 19 -16.88 -11.90 13.39
CA LEU A 19 -16.01 -11.86 14.56
C LEU A 19 -16.84 -12.21 15.79
N PRO A 20 -16.47 -13.25 16.57
CA PRO A 20 -17.19 -13.60 17.77
C PRO A 20 -17.17 -12.38 18.72
N ALA A 21 -18.31 -12.08 19.30
CA ALA A 21 -18.45 -11.07 20.35
C ALA A 21 -17.68 -11.52 21.60
N VAL A 22 -16.37 -11.49 21.55
CA VAL A 22 -15.50 -11.54 22.72
C VAL A 22 -15.55 -10.15 23.31
N ALA A 23 -16.25 -10.02 24.42
CA ALA A 23 -16.65 -8.80 25.06
C ALA A 23 -15.60 -7.67 25.03
N GLY A 24 -15.95 -6.56 24.42
CA GLY A 24 -15.59 -5.22 24.89
C GLY A 24 -14.37 -4.55 24.30
N ASN A 25 -13.38 -5.22 23.71
CA ASN A 25 -12.10 -4.59 23.37
C ASN A 25 -11.70 -4.70 21.89
N TRP A 26 -12.50 -5.36 21.08
CA TRP A 26 -12.19 -5.56 19.67
C TRP A 26 -12.89 -4.53 18.76
N TYR A 27 -12.22 -4.20 17.66
CA TYR A 27 -12.81 -3.38 16.61
C TYR A 27 -12.38 -3.85 15.23
N GLY A 28 -13.20 -3.58 14.24
CA GLY A 28 -12.92 -3.73 12.83
C GLY A 28 -12.81 -2.36 12.16
N LEU A 29 -11.96 -2.25 11.13
CA LEU A 29 -11.76 -1.04 10.36
C LEU A 29 -11.74 -1.39 8.88
N ILE A 30 -12.47 -0.63 8.08
CA ILE A 30 -12.35 -0.61 6.63
C ILE A 30 -12.01 0.81 6.19
N SER A 31 -10.98 0.96 5.36
CA SER A 31 -10.52 2.26 4.87
C SER A 31 -10.20 2.21 3.39
N ALA A 32 -10.34 3.36 2.74
CA ALA A 32 -9.87 3.59 1.38
C ALA A 32 -9.20 4.96 1.29
N GLY A 33 -8.33 5.15 0.31
CA GLY A 33 -7.62 6.41 0.16
C GLY A 33 -6.65 6.40 -1.01
N LEU A 34 -5.61 7.20 -0.86
CA LEU A 34 -4.57 7.36 -1.85
C LEU A 34 -3.25 6.80 -1.31
N VAL A 35 -2.47 6.21 -2.19
CA VAL A 35 -1.08 5.84 -1.95
C VAL A 35 -0.21 6.61 -2.93
N HIS A 36 0.85 7.20 -2.41
CA HIS A 36 1.94 7.78 -3.19
C HIS A 36 3.16 6.88 -3.02
N SER A 37 3.78 6.48 -4.12
CA SER A 37 5.04 5.74 -4.11
C SER A 37 6.18 6.66 -4.48
N ASP A 38 7.09 6.92 -3.55
CA ASP A 38 8.34 7.60 -3.84
C ASP A 38 9.37 6.55 -4.28
N ASN A 39 9.71 6.60 -5.55
CA ASN A 39 10.69 5.69 -6.12
C ASN A 39 11.82 6.47 -6.80
N ASN A 40 13.06 6.14 -6.48
CA ASN A 40 14.25 6.66 -7.13
C ASN A 40 14.47 6.08 -8.56
N TYR A 41 13.42 5.51 -9.15
CA TYR A 41 13.48 4.91 -10.50
C TYR A 41 13.84 5.94 -11.56
N LYS A 42 13.39 7.21 -11.39
CA LYS A 42 13.74 8.31 -12.30
C LYS A 42 15.24 8.59 -12.34
N GLU A 43 15.93 8.50 -11.18
CA GLU A 43 17.38 8.70 -11.11
C GLU A 43 18.14 7.52 -11.74
N ALA A 44 17.70 6.29 -11.48
CA ALA A 44 18.36 5.10 -12.01
C ALA A 44 18.19 4.99 -13.54
N VAL A 45 16.98 5.25 -14.07
CA VAL A 45 16.71 5.23 -15.51
C VAL A 45 17.32 6.46 -16.20
N GLY A 46 17.32 7.63 -15.54
CA GLY A 46 17.96 8.84 -16.03
C GLY A 46 19.47 8.64 -16.26
N ALA A 47 20.16 7.97 -15.34
CA ALA A 47 21.60 7.66 -15.48
C ALA A 47 21.89 6.71 -16.66
N VAL A 48 21.04 5.69 -16.87
CA VAL A 48 21.18 4.75 -18.00
C VAL A 48 20.86 5.42 -19.33
N ASN A 49 19.84 6.28 -19.38
CA ASN A 49 19.41 6.97 -20.60
C ASN A 49 20.38 8.08 -21.01
N THR A 50 20.97 8.78 -20.04
CA THR A 50 22.02 9.78 -20.32
C THR A 50 23.25 9.12 -20.94
N ALA A 51 23.62 7.91 -20.49
CA ALA A 51 24.71 7.13 -21.05
C ALA A 51 24.42 6.65 -22.51
N ASN A 52 23.14 6.51 -22.90
CA ASN A 52 22.72 6.02 -24.22
C ASN A 52 22.16 7.11 -25.14
N ASN A 53 22.19 8.38 -24.75
CA ASN A 53 21.71 9.53 -25.52
C ASN A 53 20.22 9.42 -25.92
N GLN A 54 19.39 8.83 -25.06
CA GLN A 54 17.94 8.65 -25.26
C GLN A 54 17.13 9.60 -24.36
N ASN A 55 16.10 10.23 -24.91
CA ASN A 55 15.15 11.01 -24.13
C ASN A 55 14.12 10.08 -23.47
N PRO A 56 14.07 9.97 -22.15
CA PRO A 56 13.03 9.20 -21.49
C PRO A 56 11.71 9.99 -21.49
N VAL A 57 10.69 9.47 -22.14
CA VAL A 57 9.31 9.90 -21.92
C VAL A 57 8.80 9.06 -20.75
N ASN A 58 8.81 9.64 -19.55
CA ASN A 58 8.32 8.97 -18.34
C ASN A 58 7.31 9.86 -17.63
N ASP A 59 6.06 9.75 -17.99
CA ASP A 59 4.93 10.09 -17.12
C ASP A 59 4.59 8.84 -16.29
N ALA A 60 5.33 8.66 -15.20
CA ALA A 60 4.95 7.67 -14.20
C ALA A 60 3.99 8.35 -13.22
N ASP A 61 2.72 7.97 -13.25
CA ASP A 61 1.77 8.36 -12.22
C ASP A 61 2.11 7.56 -10.94
N ASN A 62 2.68 8.29 -9.95
CA ASN A 62 3.14 7.71 -8.69
C ASN A 62 2.02 7.62 -7.65
N SER A 63 0.80 8.00 -7.99
CA SER A 63 -0.33 8.02 -7.07
C SER A 63 -1.41 7.04 -7.50
N ASN A 64 -1.86 6.22 -6.56
CA ASN A 64 -2.88 5.20 -6.79
C ASN A 64 -3.91 5.19 -5.68
N VAL A 65 -5.01 4.48 -5.93
CA VAL A 65 -6.02 4.19 -4.91
C VAL A 65 -5.53 3.04 -4.05
N THR A 66 -5.73 3.15 -2.73
CA THR A 66 -5.42 2.10 -1.76
C THR A 66 -6.66 1.73 -0.95
N ALA A 67 -6.65 0.51 -0.43
CA ALA A 67 -7.67 0.04 0.51
C ALA A 67 -7.01 -0.76 1.65
N LYS A 68 -7.60 -0.66 2.83
CA LYS A 68 -7.16 -1.35 4.05
C LYS A 68 -8.36 -1.99 4.74
N LEU A 69 -8.15 -3.21 5.22
CA LEU A 69 -9.01 -3.89 6.17
C LEU A 69 -8.18 -4.19 7.42
N ALA A 70 -8.66 -3.82 8.59
CA ALA A 70 -7.93 -4.09 9.83
C ALA A 70 -8.85 -4.61 10.93
N VAL A 71 -8.25 -5.33 11.86
CA VAL A 71 -8.85 -5.72 13.13
C VAL A 71 -7.89 -5.30 14.23
N GLY A 72 -8.43 -4.72 15.29
CA GLY A 72 -7.64 -4.28 16.44
C GLY A 72 -8.26 -4.73 17.75
N CYS A 73 -7.38 -4.82 18.76
CA CYS A 73 -7.76 -5.09 20.12
C CYS A 73 -7.23 -3.96 21.01
N ARG A 74 -8.11 -3.27 21.73
CA ARG A 74 -7.74 -2.31 22.77
C ARG A 74 -7.21 -3.04 23.99
N VAL A 75 -5.99 -2.72 24.39
CA VAL A 75 -5.38 -3.21 25.63
C VAL A 75 -5.85 -2.37 26.81
N ASN A 76 -5.99 -1.06 26.59
CA ASN A 76 -6.54 -0.08 27.53
C ASN A 76 -6.97 1.18 26.76
N ASP A 77 -7.35 2.25 27.45
CA ASP A 77 -7.85 3.49 26.85
C ASP A 77 -6.80 4.21 25.97
N HIS A 78 -5.50 3.92 26.18
CA HIS A 78 -4.40 4.59 25.52
C HIS A 78 -3.62 3.70 24.54
N PHE A 79 -3.83 2.38 24.56
CA PHE A 79 -3.08 1.44 23.75
C PHE A 79 -3.96 0.39 23.08
N ALA A 80 -3.65 0.11 21.82
CA ALA A 80 -4.22 -0.99 21.05
C ALA A 80 -3.14 -1.70 20.22
N VAL A 81 -3.45 -2.94 19.82
CA VAL A 81 -2.71 -3.66 18.79
C VAL A 81 -3.63 -3.87 17.60
N GLU A 82 -3.12 -3.62 16.39
CA GLU A 82 -3.88 -3.70 15.15
C GLU A 82 -3.18 -4.60 14.15
N ALA A 83 -3.93 -5.48 13.49
CA ALA A 83 -3.49 -6.24 12.33
C ALA A 83 -4.26 -5.76 11.10
N ALA A 84 -3.55 -5.53 9.99
CA ALA A 84 -4.13 -4.97 8.79
C ALA A 84 -3.71 -5.72 7.54
N ALA A 85 -4.63 -5.82 6.58
CA ALA A 85 -4.38 -6.21 5.20
C ALA A 85 -4.54 -4.99 4.28
N TRP A 86 -3.56 -4.80 3.41
CA TRP A 86 -3.46 -3.68 2.49
C TRP A 86 -3.52 -4.12 1.04
N TRP A 87 -4.17 -3.31 0.23
CA TRP A 87 -4.07 -3.31 -1.22
C TRP A 87 -3.59 -1.93 -1.66
N PHE A 88 -2.40 -1.85 -2.27
CA PHE A 88 -1.76 -0.60 -2.69
C PHE A 88 -2.10 -0.21 -4.14
N GLY A 89 -3.16 -0.78 -4.68
CA GLY A 89 -3.60 -0.46 -6.03
C GLY A 89 -2.82 -1.20 -7.13
N LYS A 90 -3.03 -0.73 -8.34
CA LYS A 90 -2.43 -1.23 -9.57
C LYS A 90 -1.86 -0.05 -10.33
N SER A 91 -0.56 -0.07 -10.62
CA SER A 91 0.10 0.88 -11.51
C SER A 91 0.36 0.23 -12.85
N GLU A 92 0.01 0.92 -13.93
CA GLU A 92 0.26 0.52 -15.30
C GLU A 92 1.14 1.58 -15.96
N GLN A 93 2.16 1.14 -16.69
CA GLN A 93 3.08 2.03 -17.40
C GLN A 93 3.31 1.49 -18.81
N ASP A 94 3.07 2.34 -19.79
CA ASP A 94 3.37 2.07 -21.17
C ASP A 94 4.69 2.74 -21.57
N HIS A 95 5.60 1.98 -22.10
CA HIS A 95 6.89 2.46 -22.58
C HIS A 95 7.04 2.15 -24.06
N ALA A 96 7.35 3.18 -24.85
CA ALA A 96 7.79 3.04 -26.23
C ALA A 96 9.25 3.50 -26.31
N GLY A 97 10.12 2.68 -26.88
CA GLY A 97 11.55 2.97 -26.99
C GLY A 97 12.18 2.28 -28.18
N ILE A 98 13.45 2.61 -28.44
CA ILE A 98 14.28 1.91 -29.43
C ILE A 98 15.35 1.14 -28.67
N GLN A 99 15.40 -0.17 -28.84
CA GLN A 99 16.41 -1.02 -28.23
C GLN A 99 17.13 -1.83 -29.33
N ALA A 100 18.44 -1.75 -29.37
CA ALA A 100 19.27 -2.34 -30.43
C ALA A 100 18.83 -1.95 -31.86
N GLY A 101 18.34 -0.70 -32.05
CA GLY A 101 17.89 -0.17 -33.35
C GLY A 101 16.48 -0.62 -33.77
N GLN A 102 15.75 -1.37 -32.92
CA GLN A 102 14.37 -1.80 -33.19
C GLN A 102 13.39 -1.09 -32.24
N PRO A 103 12.19 -0.68 -32.72
CA PRO A 103 11.16 -0.13 -31.87
C PRO A 103 10.62 -1.22 -30.93
N VAL A 104 10.66 -0.96 -29.62
CA VAL A 104 10.13 -1.87 -28.59
C VAL A 104 9.03 -1.13 -27.83
N ASN A 105 7.84 -1.73 -27.81
CA ASN A 105 6.75 -1.30 -26.95
C ASN A 105 6.65 -2.28 -25.78
N SER A 106 6.52 -1.76 -24.56
CA SER A 106 6.31 -2.59 -23.37
C SER A 106 5.22 -2.02 -22.49
N HIS A 107 4.43 -2.92 -21.92
CA HIS A 107 3.39 -2.64 -20.94
C HIS A 107 3.78 -3.26 -19.61
N ALA A 108 4.07 -2.43 -18.62
CA ALA A 108 4.43 -2.85 -17.28
C ALA A 108 3.24 -2.68 -16.33
N GLU A 109 2.94 -3.72 -15.55
CA GLU A 109 1.89 -3.75 -14.55
C GLU A 109 2.50 -4.10 -13.19
N PHE A 110 2.19 -3.30 -12.16
CA PHE A 110 2.62 -3.54 -10.79
C PHE A 110 1.41 -3.57 -9.87
N LYS A 111 1.36 -4.57 -8.96
CA LYS A 111 0.35 -4.70 -7.91
C LYS A 111 1.02 -4.86 -6.57
N GLY A 112 0.54 -4.12 -5.57
CA GLY A 112 1.05 -4.18 -4.21
C GLY A 112 0.00 -4.74 -3.24
N TYR A 113 0.44 -5.63 -2.34
CA TYR A 113 -0.35 -6.17 -1.23
C TYR A 113 0.50 -6.15 0.05
N GLY A 114 -0.13 -5.96 1.20
CA GLY A 114 0.59 -5.93 2.46
C GLY A 114 -0.21 -6.59 3.59
N LEU A 115 0.52 -7.17 4.55
CA LEU A 115 0.01 -7.53 5.86
C LEU A 115 0.83 -6.78 6.89
N ALA A 116 0.19 -6.15 7.88
CA ALA A 116 0.87 -5.34 8.87
C ALA A 116 0.40 -5.68 10.28
N VAL A 117 1.29 -5.45 11.26
CA VAL A 117 0.96 -5.46 12.68
C VAL A 117 1.53 -4.20 13.31
N ASP A 118 0.69 -3.48 14.06
CA ASP A 118 0.97 -2.18 14.65
C ASP A 118 0.67 -2.13 16.14
N ALA A 119 1.53 -1.46 16.88
CA ALA A 119 1.19 -0.88 18.16
C ALA A 119 0.58 0.51 17.93
N VAL A 120 -0.54 0.81 18.59
CA VAL A 120 -1.29 2.06 18.44
C VAL A 120 -1.35 2.75 19.79
N GLY A 121 -0.80 3.96 19.87
CA GLY A 121 -0.92 4.85 21.01
C GLY A 121 -2.06 5.82 20.77
N ILE A 122 -3.03 5.92 21.68
CA ILE A 122 -4.26 6.71 21.56
C ILE A 122 -4.25 7.80 22.61
N LEU A 123 -4.52 9.03 22.18
CA LEU A 123 -4.69 10.19 23.05
C LEU A 123 -6.10 10.75 22.86
N PRO A 124 -7.04 10.55 23.82
CA PRO A 124 -8.33 11.20 23.80
C PRO A 124 -8.15 12.72 23.96
N VAL A 125 -8.73 13.49 23.05
CA VAL A 125 -8.70 14.97 23.06
C VAL A 125 -10.01 15.52 23.62
N THR A 126 -11.12 14.88 23.23
CA THR A 126 -12.47 15.13 23.76
C THR A 126 -13.21 13.80 23.88
N ASP A 127 -14.44 13.82 24.39
CA ASP A 127 -15.29 12.61 24.46
C ASP A 127 -15.55 11.99 23.07
N ALA A 128 -15.53 12.81 22.01
CA ALA A 128 -15.80 12.37 20.65
C ALA A 128 -14.55 12.29 19.75
N LEU A 129 -13.44 12.95 20.13
CA LEU A 129 -12.26 13.07 19.27
C LEU A 129 -11.03 12.50 19.97
N SER A 130 -10.35 11.59 19.29
CA SER A 130 -9.04 11.07 19.67
C SER A 130 -8.03 11.27 18.54
N VAL A 131 -6.77 11.48 18.90
CA VAL A 131 -5.64 11.37 17.97
C VAL A 131 -4.83 10.14 18.33
N PHE A 132 -4.12 9.59 17.37
CA PHE A 132 -3.32 8.40 17.62
C PHE A 132 -2.05 8.38 16.77
N GLY A 133 -1.06 7.68 17.29
CA GLY A 133 0.16 7.33 16.57
C GLY A 133 0.29 5.82 16.46
N LYS A 134 0.92 5.35 15.40
CA LYS A 134 1.17 3.94 15.11
C LYS A 134 2.63 3.69 14.84
N ALA A 135 3.13 2.56 15.30
CA ALA A 135 4.42 2.03 14.91
C ALA A 135 4.32 0.51 14.71
N GLY A 136 4.87 0.02 13.62
CA GLY A 136 4.75 -1.40 13.32
C GLY A 136 5.63 -1.87 12.17
N VAL A 137 5.31 -3.06 11.70
CA VAL A 137 5.97 -3.69 10.57
C VAL A 137 4.95 -4.23 9.59
N ALA A 138 5.27 -4.13 8.30
CA ALA A 138 4.46 -4.66 7.22
C ALA A 138 5.25 -5.66 6.39
N LEU A 139 4.62 -6.75 6.00
CA LEU A 139 5.11 -7.66 4.99
C LEU A 139 4.46 -7.27 3.67
N ILE A 140 5.22 -6.63 2.78
CA ILE A 140 4.74 -6.09 1.51
C ILE A 140 5.17 -7.01 0.38
N ARG A 141 4.21 -7.44 -0.45
CA ARG A 141 4.42 -8.19 -1.68
C ARG A 141 4.10 -7.31 -2.88
N ILE A 142 5.05 -7.21 -3.79
CA ILE A 142 4.90 -6.52 -5.07
C ILE A 142 4.98 -7.57 -6.18
N ASP A 143 3.95 -7.63 -7.01
CA ASP A 143 3.89 -8.45 -8.21
C ASP A 143 4.06 -7.53 -9.42
N GLY A 144 5.14 -7.72 -10.18
CA GLY A 144 5.46 -6.98 -11.39
C GLY A 144 5.40 -7.88 -12.61
N LYS A 145 4.72 -7.40 -13.66
CA LYS A 145 4.68 -8.04 -14.97
C LYS A 145 5.04 -7.01 -16.03
N ASN A 146 5.86 -7.40 -16.98
CA ASN A 146 6.15 -6.62 -18.17
C ASN A 146 5.88 -7.47 -19.41
N ASN A 147 5.01 -6.99 -20.29
CA ASN A 147 4.73 -7.58 -21.59
C ASN A 147 5.36 -6.68 -22.65
N ALA A 148 6.42 -7.14 -23.29
CA ALA A 148 7.08 -6.44 -24.37
C ALA A 148 6.75 -7.06 -25.73
N SER A 149 6.85 -6.28 -26.81
CA SER A 149 6.72 -6.79 -28.20
C SER A 149 7.77 -7.87 -28.50
N GLU A 150 8.93 -7.81 -27.82
CA GLU A 150 10.00 -8.79 -27.90
C GLU A 150 9.99 -9.70 -26.67
N PRO A 151 9.84 -11.03 -26.81
CA PRO A 151 9.70 -11.97 -25.68
C PRO A 151 10.85 -11.94 -24.67
N GLN A 152 12.07 -11.62 -25.13
CA GLN A 152 13.26 -11.53 -24.28
C GLN A 152 13.21 -10.41 -23.23
N TYR A 153 12.35 -9.42 -23.43
CA TYR A 153 12.14 -8.30 -22.49
C TYR A 153 10.88 -8.47 -21.63
N SER A 154 10.15 -9.56 -21.83
CA SER A 154 8.99 -9.89 -21.01
C SER A 154 9.42 -10.58 -19.73
N PHE A 155 8.87 -10.16 -18.58
CA PHE A 155 9.11 -10.81 -17.29
C PHE A 155 7.88 -10.82 -16.41
N SER A 156 7.85 -11.76 -15.49
CA SER A 156 6.89 -11.82 -14.38
C SER A 156 7.66 -12.15 -13.11
N LYS A 157 7.71 -11.23 -12.16
CA LYS A 157 8.44 -11.39 -10.89
C LYS A 157 7.59 -10.93 -9.73
N SER A 158 7.69 -11.65 -8.61
CA SER A 158 7.08 -11.27 -7.34
C SER A 158 8.17 -11.11 -6.29
N LYS A 159 8.03 -10.11 -5.42
CA LYS A 159 8.94 -9.88 -4.32
C LYS A 159 8.17 -9.58 -3.04
N THR A 160 8.59 -10.18 -1.93
CA THR A 160 8.03 -9.93 -0.61
C THR A 160 9.11 -9.34 0.29
N ARG A 161 8.76 -8.27 1.02
CA ARG A 161 9.68 -7.57 1.92
C ARG A 161 9.04 -7.20 3.23
N LEU A 162 9.86 -7.15 4.28
CA LEU A 162 9.51 -6.58 5.57
C LEU A 162 9.86 -5.09 5.55
N ALA A 163 8.86 -4.24 5.82
CA ALA A 163 8.97 -2.79 5.84
C ALA A 163 8.57 -2.28 7.23
N PRO A 164 9.44 -1.58 7.96
CA PRO A 164 9.01 -0.81 9.10
C PRO A 164 7.97 0.24 8.66
N LYS A 165 7.05 0.58 9.55
CA LYS A 165 6.06 1.62 9.26
C LYS A 165 5.76 2.48 10.48
N LEU A 166 5.44 3.74 10.20
CA LEU A 166 4.91 4.70 11.16
C LEU A 166 3.63 5.30 10.61
N GLY A 167 2.76 5.73 11.49
CA GLY A 167 1.55 6.42 11.09
C GLY A 167 0.99 7.29 12.20
N ALA A 168 0.10 8.17 11.82
CA ALA A 168 -0.65 9.01 12.72
C ALA A 168 -2.05 9.28 12.15
N GLY A 169 -2.99 9.63 13.02
CA GLY A 169 -4.33 9.94 12.56
C GLY A 169 -5.22 10.51 13.63
N ALA A 170 -6.46 10.72 13.22
CA ALA A 170 -7.54 11.16 14.09
C ALA A 170 -8.75 10.26 13.94
N GLU A 171 -9.46 10.07 15.01
CA GLU A 171 -10.67 9.27 15.09
C GLU A 171 -11.79 10.10 15.73
N TRP A 172 -12.91 10.19 15.03
CA TRP A 172 -14.11 10.88 15.49
C TRP A 172 -15.23 9.87 15.75
N LEU A 173 -15.65 9.77 16.99
CA LEU A 173 -16.76 8.93 17.43
C LEU A 173 -18.10 9.54 16.94
N MET A 174 -18.74 8.85 15.99
CA MET A 174 -20.03 9.26 15.42
C MET A 174 -21.21 8.72 16.24
N THR A 175 -21.07 7.50 16.74
CA THR A 175 -22.01 6.83 17.64
C THR A 175 -21.21 6.01 18.65
N GLU A 176 -21.87 5.43 19.66
CA GLU A 176 -21.21 4.59 20.68
C GLU A 176 -20.35 3.46 20.09
N ARG A 177 -20.64 3.03 18.85
CA ARG A 177 -19.94 1.90 18.21
C ARG A 177 -19.22 2.26 16.91
N LEU A 178 -19.56 3.39 16.30
CA LEU A 178 -19.06 3.75 14.97
C LEU A 178 -18.21 5.02 15.03
N SER A 179 -17.00 4.95 14.50
CA SER A 179 -16.08 6.08 14.37
C SER A 179 -15.67 6.29 12.91
N LEU A 180 -15.49 7.54 12.53
CA LEU A 180 -14.79 7.94 11.33
C LEU A 180 -13.31 8.10 11.67
N ARG A 181 -12.42 7.57 10.81
CA ARG A 181 -10.97 7.56 11.05
C ARG A 181 -10.24 8.10 9.83
N LEU A 182 -9.36 9.08 10.06
CA LEU A 182 -8.42 9.60 9.07
C LEU A 182 -7.02 9.19 9.48
N GLU A 183 -6.25 8.60 8.56
CA GLU A 183 -4.89 8.12 8.83
C GLU A 183 -3.93 8.53 7.73
N TYR A 184 -2.70 8.86 8.15
CA TYR A 184 -1.50 8.89 7.32
C TYR A 184 -0.56 7.80 7.80
N GLU A 185 0.00 7.00 6.89
CA GLU A 185 0.97 5.96 7.21
C GLU A 185 2.10 5.97 6.18
N HIS A 186 3.33 5.87 6.66
CA HIS A 186 4.55 5.80 5.89
C HIS A 186 5.21 4.43 6.07
N PHE A 187 5.53 3.77 4.94
CA PHE A 187 6.18 2.46 4.89
C PHE A 187 7.59 2.64 4.37
N PHE A 188 8.58 2.33 5.19
CA PHE A 188 10.00 2.53 4.88
C PHE A 188 10.58 1.36 4.10
N ASN A 189 11.34 1.63 3.04
CA ASN A 189 12.12 0.65 2.29
C ASN A 189 11.33 -0.58 1.82
N ALA A 190 10.10 -0.39 1.39
CA ALA A 190 9.25 -1.48 0.92
C ALA A 190 9.81 -2.20 -0.33
N GLY A 191 10.80 -1.61 -1.02
CA GLY A 191 11.38 -2.10 -2.27
C GLY A 191 12.89 -2.32 -2.31
N LYS A 192 13.67 -2.13 -1.22
CA LYS A 192 15.15 -2.16 -1.26
C LYS A 192 15.74 -3.50 -1.69
N GLU A 193 16.62 -3.52 -2.69
CA GLU A 193 17.43 -4.68 -3.07
C GLU A 193 18.89 -4.50 -2.65
N SER A 194 19.44 -5.49 -1.92
CA SER A 194 20.87 -5.60 -1.70
C SER A 194 21.54 -6.07 -3.01
N ARG A 195 22.52 -5.33 -3.49
CA ARG A 195 23.31 -5.65 -4.67
C ARG A 195 24.13 -6.92 -4.44
N ASP A 196 23.95 -7.91 -5.30
CA ASP A 196 25.00 -8.81 -5.73
C ASP A 196 24.98 -8.86 -7.27
N GLY A 197 25.87 -8.16 -7.82
CA GLY A 197 26.61 -8.26 -9.10
C GLY A 197 25.92 -8.44 -10.42
N GLN A 198 24.58 -8.41 -10.66
CA GLN A 198 24.02 -8.32 -12.03
C GLN A 198 22.51 -7.97 -12.05
N THR A 199 22.24 -6.77 -12.62
CA THR A 199 21.10 -6.43 -13.50
C THR A 199 19.69 -6.67 -12.98
N PHE A 200 19.02 -5.64 -12.72
CA PHE A 200 17.67 -5.23 -12.41
C PHE A 200 17.52 -4.74 -10.97
N ILE A 201 17.77 -3.46 -10.81
CA ILE A 201 17.59 -2.73 -9.56
C ILE A 201 16.09 -2.48 -9.43
N MET A 202 15.41 -3.18 -8.52
CA MET A 202 14.16 -2.64 -7.98
C MET A 202 14.57 -1.48 -7.06
N PRO A 203 14.16 -0.24 -7.34
CA PRO A 203 14.53 0.91 -6.54
C PRO A 203 14.00 0.78 -5.12
N ASP A 204 14.62 1.50 -4.18
CA ASP A 204 14.04 1.76 -2.89
C ASP A 204 12.69 2.43 -3.12
N VAL A 205 11.62 1.84 -2.63
CA VAL A 205 10.26 2.38 -2.75
C VAL A 205 9.74 2.58 -1.35
N ASP A 206 9.47 3.83 -1.02
CA ASP A 206 8.70 4.19 0.15
C ASP A 206 7.23 4.39 -0.27
N TYR A 207 6.31 4.05 0.60
CA TYR A 207 4.90 4.28 0.38
C TYR A 207 4.35 5.24 1.41
N ASP A 208 3.70 6.29 0.94
CA ASP A 208 2.90 7.20 1.72
C ASP A 208 1.43 6.95 1.44
N THR A 209 0.64 6.75 2.48
CA THR A 209 -0.80 6.53 2.33
C THR A 209 -1.61 7.54 3.16
N VAL A 210 -2.68 8.07 2.56
CA VAL A 210 -3.70 8.83 3.26
C VAL A 210 -5.02 8.10 3.07
N THR A 211 -5.65 7.69 4.17
CA THR A 211 -6.88 6.91 4.11
C THR A 211 -7.96 7.48 5.03
N VAL A 212 -9.21 7.35 4.59
CA VAL A 212 -10.41 7.58 5.39
C VAL A 212 -11.13 6.25 5.56
N GLY A 213 -11.60 5.96 6.76
CA GLY A 213 -12.23 4.69 7.07
C GLY A 213 -13.30 4.77 8.13
N LEU A 214 -14.06 3.69 8.21
CA LEU A 214 -15.06 3.46 9.24
C LEU A 214 -14.55 2.38 10.19
N LYS A 215 -14.50 2.70 11.47
CA LYS A 215 -14.17 1.79 12.56
C LYS A 215 -15.41 1.42 13.34
N MET A 216 -15.60 0.13 13.59
CA MET A 216 -16.72 -0.41 14.36
C MET A 216 -16.19 -1.15 15.59
N ASN A 217 -16.62 -0.73 16.78
CA ASN A 217 -16.33 -1.40 18.06
C ASN A 217 -17.38 -2.49 18.33
N PHE A 218 -16.95 -3.63 18.89
CA PHE A 218 -17.79 -4.79 19.19
C PHE A 218 -18.04 -4.96 20.67
#